data_b890d8c1b1288a0f9bd116b9efed4e0a
#
_entry.id   b890d8c1b1288a0f9bd116b9efed4e0a
#
_cell.length_a   1.000
_cell.length_b   1.000
_cell.length_c   1.000
_cell.angle_alpha   90.00
_cell.angle_beta   90.00
_cell.angle_gamma   90.00
#
_symmetry.space_group_name_H-M   'P 1'
#
loop_
_entity.id
_entity.type
_entity.pdbx_description
1 polymer ?
#
loop_
_entity_poly.entity_id
_entity_poly.type
_entity_poly.pdbx_seq_one_letter_code
_entity_poly.pdbx_strand_id
1 'polypeptide(L)'
;MNLREAIEALAACFNDTDLYERFSWVYARDGGELIDNRFFLSCNADEEEDPVEDDHGGEIPAYAAEHGLRHYLEAATFADVLSVQKTQRPLSTLEEFAAALKHYHEQDAFLDLGQFASGECAGNEPQAGISRELYAEYDLRLAECPPERVGEAALATAALLQINVAQALARCRQLPMSLGMRVDGRARDRIEAKFADLSLPLERTTHRSLAWLPPESA
;
A
#
# COMPACT_ATOMS: atom_id res chain seq x y z
N MET A 1 11.24 -17.09 3.41
CA MET A 1 10.02 -16.61 4.09
C MET A 1 8.79 -17.29 3.50
N ASN A 2 7.63 -17.22 4.15
CA ASN A 2 6.34 -17.67 3.62
C ASN A 2 5.61 -16.51 2.88
N LEU A 3 4.44 -16.78 2.26
CA LEU A 3 3.67 -15.79 1.52
C LEU A 3 3.26 -14.59 2.38
N ARG A 4 2.79 -14.84 3.61
CA ARG A 4 2.43 -13.77 4.56
C ARG A 4 3.60 -12.83 4.81
N GLU A 5 4.77 -13.39 5.12
CA GLU A 5 5.99 -12.63 5.40
C GLU A 5 6.45 -11.82 4.17
N ALA A 6 6.30 -12.36 2.96
CA ALA A 6 6.60 -11.64 1.72
C ALA A 6 5.65 -10.44 1.53
N ILE A 7 4.34 -10.65 1.72
CA ILE A 7 3.35 -9.56 1.66
C ILE A 7 3.63 -8.50 2.74
N GLU A 8 3.93 -8.92 3.97
CA GLU A 8 4.24 -8.01 5.09
C GLU A 8 5.51 -7.18 4.81
N ALA A 9 6.54 -7.80 4.20
CA ALA A 9 7.77 -7.12 3.83
C ALA A 9 7.53 -6.01 2.79
N LEU A 10 6.74 -6.31 1.73
CA LEU A 10 6.38 -5.31 0.72
C LEU A 10 5.45 -4.23 1.30
N ALA A 11 4.48 -4.61 2.12
CA ALA A 11 3.59 -3.67 2.81
C ALA A 11 4.31 -2.79 3.85
N ALA A 12 5.54 -3.15 4.26
CA ALA A 12 6.37 -2.32 5.14
C ALA A 12 7.12 -1.23 4.39
N CYS A 13 7.21 -1.26 3.06
CA CYS A 13 7.78 -0.18 2.27
C CYS A 13 6.94 1.09 2.42
N PHE A 14 7.61 2.24 2.49
CA PHE A 14 6.93 3.52 2.74
C PHE A 14 6.25 4.05 1.47
N ASN A 15 6.90 3.91 0.33
CA ASN A 15 6.42 4.32 -0.99
C ASN A 15 7.09 3.48 -2.08
N ASP A 16 6.74 3.75 -3.34
CA ASP A 16 7.27 3.02 -4.48
C ASP A 16 8.80 3.14 -4.60
N THR A 17 9.35 4.31 -4.29
CA THR A 17 10.82 4.51 -4.29
C THR A 17 11.48 3.60 -3.27
N ASP A 18 10.95 3.54 -2.03
CA ASP A 18 11.45 2.64 -0.97
C ASP A 18 11.31 1.17 -1.38
N LEU A 19 10.23 0.81 -2.08
CA LEU A 19 10.06 -0.53 -2.62
C LEU A 19 11.17 -0.89 -3.62
N TYR A 20 11.40 -0.03 -4.63
CA TYR A 20 12.41 -0.24 -5.66
C TYR A 20 13.84 -0.21 -5.11
N GLU A 21 14.10 0.59 -4.08
CA GLU A 21 15.41 0.63 -3.41
C GLU A 21 15.68 -0.64 -2.60
N ARG A 22 14.64 -1.29 -2.07
CA ARG A 22 14.79 -2.45 -1.18
C ARG A 22 14.68 -3.77 -1.88
N PHE A 23 13.83 -3.90 -2.89
CA PHE A 23 13.50 -5.19 -3.49
C PHE A 23 13.46 -5.10 -5.01
N SER A 24 14.10 -6.07 -5.67
CA SER A 24 14.10 -6.22 -7.12
C SER A 24 13.13 -7.32 -7.56
N TRP A 25 13.34 -8.52 -7.05
CA TRP A 25 12.61 -9.71 -7.48
C TRP A 25 12.02 -10.49 -6.31
N VAL A 26 10.93 -11.17 -6.61
CA VAL A 26 10.34 -12.20 -5.77
C VAL A 26 10.66 -13.55 -6.40
N TYR A 27 11.33 -14.40 -5.65
CA TYR A 27 11.63 -15.78 -6.02
C TYR A 27 10.72 -16.72 -5.25
N ALA A 28 10.27 -17.78 -5.91
CA ALA A 28 9.43 -18.81 -5.30
C ALA A 28 9.83 -20.20 -5.79
N ARG A 29 9.40 -21.24 -5.10
CA ARG A 29 9.57 -22.61 -5.55
C ARG A 29 8.58 -22.93 -6.65
N ASP A 30 9.01 -23.69 -7.66
CA ASP A 30 8.10 -24.19 -8.69
C ASP A 30 7.09 -25.18 -8.11
N GLY A 31 5.84 -25.01 -8.52
CA GLY A 31 4.74 -25.94 -8.19
C GLY A 31 4.21 -25.80 -6.77
N GLY A 32 3.16 -26.54 -6.48
CA GLY A 32 2.47 -26.51 -5.19
C GLY A 32 1.50 -25.33 -5.03
N GLU A 33 0.83 -25.29 -3.88
CA GLU A 33 -0.03 -24.17 -3.55
C GLU A 33 0.81 -22.99 -3.06
N LEU A 34 0.52 -21.80 -3.58
CA LEU A 34 1.31 -20.62 -3.30
C LEU A 34 1.33 -20.24 -1.81
N ILE A 35 0.25 -20.57 -1.11
CA ILE A 35 0.12 -20.30 0.32
C ILE A 35 1.14 -21.07 1.18
N ASP A 36 1.52 -22.27 0.73
CA ASP A 36 2.46 -23.17 1.41
C ASP A 36 3.89 -23.03 0.84
N ASN A 37 4.08 -22.12 -0.13
CA ASN A 37 5.34 -21.96 -0.83
C ASN A 37 6.38 -21.20 0.01
N ARG A 38 7.63 -21.31 -0.43
CA ARG A 38 8.75 -20.51 0.09
C ARG A 38 9.08 -19.39 -0.88
N PHE A 39 9.35 -18.22 -0.31
CA PHE A 39 9.70 -17.02 -1.04
C PHE A 39 11.04 -16.47 -0.58
N PHE A 40 11.70 -15.78 -1.49
CA PHE A 40 12.85 -14.95 -1.23
C PHE A 40 12.63 -13.61 -1.97
N LEU A 41 12.87 -12.51 -1.27
CA LEU A 41 12.86 -11.17 -1.84
C LEU A 41 14.32 -10.76 -2.00
N SER A 42 14.78 -10.64 -3.24
CA SER A 42 16.12 -10.12 -3.51
C SER A 42 16.15 -8.60 -3.42
N CYS A 43 17.29 -8.08 -3.04
CA CYS A 43 17.60 -6.65 -3.16
C CYS A 43 18.65 -6.44 -4.28
N ASN A 44 18.91 -5.17 -4.64
CA ASN A 44 19.89 -4.87 -5.67
C ASN A 44 21.30 -5.42 -5.35
N ALA A 45 21.65 -5.48 -4.06
CA ALA A 45 22.95 -6.05 -3.66
C ALA A 45 23.04 -7.55 -3.92
N ASP A 46 21.95 -8.30 -3.78
CA ASP A 46 21.89 -9.73 -4.09
C ASP A 46 22.05 -9.98 -5.60
N GLU A 47 21.53 -9.06 -6.43
CA GLU A 47 21.63 -9.12 -7.89
C GLU A 47 23.04 -8.73 -8.42
N GLU A 48 23.83 -7.99 -7.62
CA GLU A 48 25.20 -7.59 -7.94
C GLU A 48 26.24 -8.66 -7.56
N GLU A 49 25.87 -9.64 -6.72
CA GLU A 49 26.73 -10.79 -6.42
C GLU A 49 26.86 -11.69 -7.66
N ASP A 50 27.92 -12.50 -7.72
CA ASP A 50 28.15 -13.44 -8.85
C ASP A 50 26.91 -14.33 -9.04
N PRO A 51 26.12 -14.12 -10.10
CA PRO A 51 24.90 -14.88 -10.33
C PRO A 51 25.22 -16.33 -10.67
N VAL A 52 24.28 -17.20 -10.35
CA VAL A 52 24.33 -18.62 -10.72
C VAL A 52 23.34 -18.86 -11.84
N GLU A 53 23.76 -19.57 -12.88
CA GLU A 53 22.87 -19.98 -13.96
C GLU A 53 21.91 -21.06 -13.44
N ASP A 54 20.61 -20.86 -13.60
CA ASP A 54 19.60 -21.86 -13.28
C ASP A 54 19.48 -22.92 -14.39
N ASP A 55 18.67 -23.96 -14.17
CA ASP A 55 18.47 -25.06 -15.13
C ASP A 55 17.85 -24.62 -16.49
N HIS A 56 17.41 -23.37 -16.60
CA HIS A 56 16.81 -22.78 -17.79
C HIS A 56 17.69 -21.71 -18.46
N GLY A 57 18.91 -21.51 -17.93
CA GLY A 57 19.86 -20.50 -18.42
C GLY A 57 19.56 -19.09 -17.95
N GLY A 58 18.73 -18.92 -16.92
CA GLY A 58 18.50 -17.65 -16.25
C GLY A 58 19.54 -17.41 -15.14
N GLU A 59 19.98 -16.18 -15.00
CA GLU A 59 20.85 -15.76 -13.90
C GLU A 59 20.01 -15.47 -12.67
N ILE A 60 20.34 -16.13 -11.54
CA ILE A 60 19.64 -15.96 -10.26
C ILE A 60 20.64 -15.82 -9.11
N PRO A 61 20.28 -15.15 -8.00
CA PRO A 61 21.12 -15.09 -6.81
C PRO A 61 21.49 -16.47 -6.28
N ALA A 62 22.73 -16.63 -5.80
CA ALA A 62 23.23 -17.90 -5.27
C ALA A 62 22.31 -18.50 -4.18
N TYR A 63 21.76 -17.66 -3.33
CA TYR A 63 20.77 -18.08 -2.30
C TYR A 63 19.52 -18.71 -2.92
N ALA A 64 18.98 -18.12 -4.00
CA ALA A 64 17.81 -18.65 -4.67
C ALA A 64 18.11 -20.03 -5.31
N ALA A 65 19.27 -20.16 -5.97
CA ALA A 65 19.73 -21.42 -6.55
C ALA A 65 19.90 -22.53 -5.49
N GLU A 66 20.56 -22.22 -4.36
CA GLU A 66 20.78 -23.18 -3.27
C GLU A 66 19.47 -23.73 -2.69
N HIS A 67 18.42 -22.89 -2.68
CA HIS A 67 17.13 -23.25 -2.11
C HIS A 67 16.09 -23.73 -3.15
N GLY A 68 16.50 -23.88 -4.42
CA GLY A 68 15.63 -24.32 -5.51
C GLY A 68 14.48 -23.36 -5.78
N LEU A 69 14.78 -22.06 -5.64
CA LEU A 69 13.83 -20.98 -5.93
C LEU A 69 14.11 -20.43 -7.32
N ARG A 70 13.09 -19.94 -7.99
CA ARG A 70 13.14 -19.37 -9.34
C ARG A 70 12.48 -18.01 -9.36
N HIS A 71 12.75 -17.22 -10.38
CA HIS A 71 12.02 -15.99 -10.64
C HIS A 71 10.52 -16.25 -10.64
N TYR A 72 9.79 -15.50 -9.84
CA TYR A 72 8.34 -15.57 -9.78
C TYR A 72 7.72 -14.29 -10.36
N LEU A 73 7.96 -13.16 -9.77
CA LEU A 73 7.54 -11.84 -10.26
C LEU A 73 8.56 -10.77 -9.83
N GLU A 74 8.64 -9.68 -10.58
CA GLU A 74 9.28 -8.46 -10.06
C GLU A 74 8.58 -8.00 -8.79
N ALA A 75 9.32 -7.45 -7.84
CA ALA A 75 8.75 -7.00 -6.56
C ALA A 75 7.65 -5.94 -6.76
N ALA A 76 7.83 -5.05 -7.73
CA ALA A 76 6.84 -4.05 -8.12
C ALA A 76 5.57 -4.70 -8.66
N THR A 77 5.69 -5.63 -9.59
CA THR A 77 4.56 -6.37 -10.16
C THR A 77 3.80 -7.15 -9.08
N PHE A 78 4.54 -7.81 -8.17
CA PHE A 78 3.91 -8.51 -7.05
C PHE A 78 3.08 -7.54 -6.19
N ALA A 79 3.63 -6.36 -5.85
CA ALA A 79 2.92 -5.35 -5.10
C ALA A 79 1.72 -4.76 -5.86
N ASP A 80 1.81 -4.60 -7.19
CA ASP A 80 0.69 -4.18 -8.04
C ASP A 80 -0.47 -5.18 -7.99
N VAL A 81 -0.18 -6.49 -8.06
CA VAL A 81 -1.20 -7.52 -7.94
C VAL A 81 -1.92 -7.44 -6.60
N LEU A 82 -1.17 -7.24 -5.50
CA LEU A 82 -1.77 -7.06 -4.18
C LEU A 82 -2.64 -5.80 -4.12
N SER A 83 -2.19 -4.72 -4.73
CA SER A 83 -2.90 -3.45 -4.79
C SER A 83 -4.22 -3.56 -5.54
N VAL A 84 -4.20 -4.20 -6.73
CA VAL A 84 -5.41 -4.44 -7.54
C VAL A 84 -6.38 -5.35 -6.78
N GLN A 85 -5.89 -6.43 -6.19
CA GLN A 85 -6.71 -7.32 -5.38
C GLN A 85 -7.37 -6.58 -4.21
N LYS A 86 -6.60 -5.76 -3.49
CA LYS A 86 -7.11 -4.95 -2.39
C LYS A 86 -8.15 -3.93 -2.86
N THR A 87 -7.95 -3.31 -4.02
CA THR A 87 -8.92 -2.35 -4.58
C THR A 87 -10.26 -3.03 -4.84
N GLN A 88 -10.25 -4.27 -5.35
CA GLN A 88 -11.45 -5.04 -5.59
C GLN A 88 -12.05 -5.62 -4.30
N ARG A 89 -11.20 -6.04 -3.36
CA ARG A 89 -11.60 -6.60 -2.05
C ARG A 89 -10.70 -6.05 -0.94
N PRO A 90 -11.09 -4.98 -0.27
CA PRO A 90 -10.27 -4.30 0.75
C PRO A 90 -9.84 -5.18 1.94
N LEU A 91 -10.62 -6.22 2.26
CA LEU A 91 -10.33 -7.17 3.35
C LEU A 91 -10.00 -8.56 2.79
N SER A 92 -9.21 -8.62 1.72
CA SER A 92 -8.77 -9.89 1.13
C SER A 92 -8.06 -10.76 2.16
N THR A 93 -8.35 -12.07 2.10
CA THR A 93 -7.64 -13.09 2.86
C THR A 93 -6.31 -13.43 2.21
N LEU A 94 -5.47 -14.20 2.91
CA LEU A 94 -4.20 -14.66 2.36
C LEU A 94 -4.42 -15.57 1.13
N GLU A 95 -5.47 -16.41 1.16
CA GLU A 95 -5.87 -17.27 0.05
C GLU A 95 -6.30 -16.47 -1.18
N GLU A 96 -7.01 -15.36 -0.98
CA GLU A 96 -7.44 -14.49 -2.07
C GLU A 96 -6.26 -13.76 -2.71
N PHE A 97 -5.28 -13.31 -1.93
CA PHE A 97 -4.03 -12.77 -2.46
C PHE A 97 -3.21 -13.85 -3.19
N ALA A 98 -3.14 -15.07 -2.64
CA ALA A 98 -2.46 -16.19 -3.31
C ALA A 98 -3.10 -16.51 -4.67
N ALA A 99 -4.43 -16.50 -4.74
CA ALA A 99 -5.16 -16.73 -5.99
C ALA A 99 -4.91 -15.63 -7.02
N ALA A 100 -4.88 -14.37 -6.61
CA ALA A 100 -4.60 -13.24 -7.50
C ALA A 100 -3.17 -13.29 -8.05
N LEU A 101 -2.18 -13.57 -7.19
CA LEU A 101 -0.77 -13.72 -7.58
C LEU A 101 -0.56 -14.90 -8.54
N LYS A 102 -1.18 -16.03 -8.25
CA LYS A 102 -1.14 -17.21 -9.13
C LYS A 102 -1.75 -16.91 -10.49
N HIS A 103 -2.92 -16.27 -10.51
CA HIS A 103 -3.58 -15.88 -11.75
C HIS A 103 -2.68 -14.97 -12.60
N TYR A 104 -2.07 -13.95 -11.98
CA TYR A 104 -1.17 -13.05 -12.70
C TYR A 104 0.03 -13.78 -13.28
N HIS A 105 0.67 -14.63 -12.48
CA HIS A 105 1.83 -15.42 -12.93
C HIS A 105 1.50 -16.36 -14.10
N GLU A 106 0.29 -16.93 -14.14
CA GLU A 106 -0.14 -17.88 -15.19
C GLU A 106 -0.69 -17.18 -16.45
N GLN A 107 -1.30 -16.00 -16.31
CA GLN A 107 -2.06 -15.35 -17.37
C GLN A 107 -1.48 -14.00 -17.82
N ASP A 108 -0.47 -13.49 -17.12
CA ASP A 108 0.08 -12.14 -17.31
C ASP A 108 -1.03 -11.06 -17.29
N ALA A 109 -2.02 -11.25 -16.43
CA ALA A 109 -3.19 -10.40 -16.30
C ALA A 109 -3.70 -10.37 -14.85
N PHE A 110 -4.21 -9.22 -14.41
CA PHE A 110 -4.83 -9.12 -13.10
C PHE A 110 -6.13 -9.93 -13.02
N LEU A 111 -6.34 -10.58 -11.90
CA LEU A 111 -7.59 -11.29 -11.62
C LEU A 111 -8.74 -10.29 -11.53
N ASP A 112 -9.69 -10.37 -12.46
CA ASP A 112 -10.91 -9.55 -12.47
C ASP A 112 -12.03 -10.23 -11.69
N LEU A 113 -12.45 -9.62 -10.60
CA LEU A 113 -13.57 -10.07 -9.78
C LEU A 113 -14.91 -9.43 -10.20
N GLY A 114 -14.98 -8.85 -11.39
CA GLY A 114 -16.18 -8.21 -11.94
C GLY A 114 -16.47 -6.81 -11.40
N GLN A 115 -15.58 -6.22 -10.63
CA GLN A 115 -15.76 -4.87 -10.07
C GLN A 115 -15.21 -3.75 -10.98
N PHE A 116 -14.42 -4.11 -12.01
CA PHE A 116 -13.94 -3.15 -13.02
C PHE A 116 -14.95 -2.88 -14.15
N ALA A 117 -16.15 -3.46 -14.09
CA ALA A 117 -17.12 -3.41 -15.20
C ALA A 117 -17.82 -2.07 -15.43
N SER A 118 -17.49 -1.02 -14.72
CA SER A 118 -17.93 0.34 -15.01
C SER A 118 -16.73 1.16 -15.48
N GLY A 119 -16.56 1.24 -16.78
CA GLY A 119 -15.49 1.88 -17.53
C GLY A 119 -15.31 3.39 -17.33
N GLU A 120 -15.20 3.80 -16.12
CA GLU A 120 -14.60 5.08 -15.75
C GLU A 120 -13.22 4.78 -15.15
N CYS A 121 -12.22 4.68 -16.02
CA CYS A 121 -10.90 5.12 -15.64
C CYS A 121 -11.05 6.56 -15.18
N ALA A 122 -11.26 6.75 -13.90
CA ALA A 122 -11.19 8.06 -13.27
C ALA A 122 -9.82 8.63 -13.63
N GLY A 123 -9.85 9.72 -14.44
CA GLY A 123 -8.68 10.20 -15.14
C GLY A 123 -7.49 10.47 -14.25
N ASN A 124 -6.30 10.26 -14.81
CA ASN A 124 -4.99 10.87 -14.54
C ASN A 124 -4.64 11.28 -13.08
N GLU A 125 -5.26 10.70 -12.06
CA GLU A 125 -4.63 10.73 -10.75
C GLU A 125 -3.43 9.76 -10.79
N PRO A 126 -2.25 10.19 -10.33
CA PRO A 126 -1.12 9.29 -10.22
C PRO A 126 -1.58 8.10 -9.39
N GLN A 127 -1.38 6.89 -9.93
CA GLN A 127 -1.71 5.66 -9.21
C GLN A 127 -1.19 5.77 -7.80
N ALA A 128 -2.03 5.43 -6.83
CA ALA A 128 -1.59 5.32 -5.45
C ALA A 128 -0.39 4.36 -5.43
N GLY A 129 0.66 4.71 -4.70
CA GLY A 129 1.86 3.88 -4.63
C GLY A 129 1.55 2.46 -4.20
N ILE A 130 2.31 1.53 -4.72
CA ILE A 130 2.23 0.09 -4.46
C ILE A 130 2.97 -0.28 -3.17
N SER A 131 2.71 0.40 -2.12
CA SER A 131 3.50 0.40 -0.91
C SER A 131 2.63 0.24 0.34
N ARG A 132 3.26 0.38 1.48
CA ARG A 132 2.61 0.34 2.79
C ARG A 132 1.38 1.25 2.88
N GLU A 133 1.38 2.41 2.23
CA GLU A 133 0.26 3.34 2.27
C GLU A 133 -1.04 2.75 1.72
N LEU A 134 -0.97 1.81 0.78
CA LEU A 134 -2.15 1.09 0.29
C LEU A 134 -2.80 0.19 1.34
N TYR A 135 -2.00 -0.31 2.27
CA TYR A 135 -2.43 -1.27 3.28
C TYR A 135 -2.68 -0.64 4.65
N ALA A 136 -2.35 0.64 4.80
CA ALA A 136 -2.68 1.42 5.97
C ALA A 136 -3.74 2.46 5.60
N GLU A 137 -4.77 2.54 6.41
CA GLU A 137 -5.84 3.52 6.28
C GLU A 137 -5.88 4.34 7.57
N TYR A 138 -6.21 5.61 7.43
CA TYR A 138 -6.14 6.57 8.53
C TYR A 138 -7.44 7.34 8.68
N ASP A 139 -7.91 7.48 9.92
CA ASP A 139 -8.87 8.50 10.26
C ASP A 139 -8.11 9.69 10.85
N LEU A 140 -8.39 10.88 10.34
CA LEU A 140 -7.77 12.12 10.76
C LEU A 140 -8.82 13.07 11.33
N ARG A 141 -8.54 13.62 12.51
CA ARG A 141 -9.46 14.53 13.22
C ARG A 141 -8.72 15.77 13.67
N LEU A 142 -9.36 16.90 13.55
CA LEU A 142 -8.97 18.11 14.28
C LEU A 142 -9.70 18.08 15.63
N ALA A 143 -8.95 17.79 16.70
CA ALA A 143 -9.52 17.68 18.06
C ALA A 143 -9.67 19.05 18.72
N GLU A 144 -8.69 19.93 18.51
CA GLU A 144 -8.63 21.25 19.12
C GLU A 144 -8.23 22.31 18.08
N CYS A 145 -8.79 23.51 18.22
CA CYS A 145 -8.43 24.66 17.40
C CYS A 145 -8.52 25.93 18.24
N PRO A 146 -7.41 26.63 18.47
CA PRO A 146 -7.42 27.90 19.16
C PRO A 146 -8.32 28.93 18.47
N PRO A 147 -9.07 29.76 19.22
CA PRO A 147 -10.03 30.69 18.64
C PRO A 147 -9.45 31.61 17.56
N GLU A 148 -8.18 32.02 17.72
CA GLU A 148 -7.43 32.85 16.78
C GLU A 148 -7.11 32.14 15.47
N ARG A 149 -7.09 30.79 15.44
CA ARG A 149 -6.78 29.98 14.28
C ARG A 149 -8.00 29.42 13.54
N VAL A 150 -9.20 29.59 14.13
CA VAL A 150 -10.44 29.03 13.54
C VAL A 150 -10.69 29.50 12.11
N GLY A 151 -10.34 30.75 11.77
CA GLY A 151 -10.48 31.26 10.41
C GLY A 151 -9.55 30.56 9.40
N GLU A 152 -8.29 30.39 9.76
CA GLU A 152 -7.29 29.71 8.93
C GLU A 152 -7.61 28.22 8.78
N ALA A 153 -8.00 27.56 9.89
CA ALA A 153 -8.45 26.18 9.90
C ALA A 153 -9.69 25.98 9.00
N ALA A 154 -10.64 26.91 9.02
CA ALA A 154 -11.82 26.85 8.16
C ALA A 154 -11.48 27.00 6.68
N LEU A 155 -10.53 27.85 6.30
CA LEU A 155 -10.07 27.97 4.92
C LEU A 155 -9.36 26.68 4.46
N ALA A 156 -8.48 26.12 5.30
CA ALA A 156 -7.81 24.84 5.00
C ALA A 156 -8.82 23.69 4.85
N THR A 157 -9.79 23.62 5.78
CA THR A 157 -10.86 22.61 5.74
C THR A 157 -11.76 22.77 4.51
N ALA A 158 -12.13 23.99 4.15
CA ALA A 158 -12.96 24.26 2.96
C ALA A 158 -12.28 23.78 1.68
N ALA A 159 -10.98 24.07 1.53
CA ALA A 159 -10.19 23.63 0.39
C ALA A 159 -10.02 22.10 0.36
N LEU A 160 -9.79 21.47 1.51
CA LEU A 160 -9.58 20.02 1.63
C LEU A 160 -10.84 19.23 1.34
N LEU A 161 -11.98 19.63 1.95
CA LEU A 161 -13.25 18.90 1.86
C LEU A 161 -14.14 19.38 0.70
N GLN A 162 -13.66 20.35 -0.09
CA GLN A 162 -14.39 20.95 -1.21
C GLN A 162 -15.78 21.48 -0.80
N ILE A 163 -15.87 22.09 0.40
CA ILE A 163 -17.07 22.69 0.94
C ILE A 163 -16.92 24.22 1.01
N ASN A 164 -18.03 24.94 1.18
CA ASN A 164 -17.93 26.37 1.35
C ASN A 164 -17.35 26.77 2.72
N VAL A 165 -16.75 27.96 2.80
CA VAL A 165 -16.07 28.45 4.01
C VAL A 165 -16.99 28.58 5.19
N ALA A 166 -18.26 28.93 4.98
CA ALA A 166 -19.23 29.03 6.07
C ALA A 166 -19.55 27.66 6.72
N GLN A 167 -19.65 26.61 5.90
CA GLN A 167 -19.82 25.24 6.38
C GLN A 167 -18.54 24.78 7.11
N ALA A 168 -17.36 25.06 6.56
CA ALA A 168 -16.09 24.72 7.19
C ALA A 168 -15.95 25.44 8.56
N LEU A 169 -16.29 26.71 8.63
CA LEU A 169 -16.25 27.50 9.86
C LEU A 169 -17.21 26.93 10.93
N ALA A 170 -18.41 26.51 10.52
CA ALA A 170 -19.35 25.88 11.44
C ALA A 170 -18.79 24.56 11.99
N ARG A 171 -18.13 23.75 11.17
CA ARG A 171 -17.46 22.51 11.60
C ARG A 171 -16.28 22.76 12.53
N CYS A 172 -15.42 23.74 12.22
CA CYS A 172 -14.30 24.12 13.09
C CYS A 172 -14.70 24.65 14.47
N ARG A 173 -15.95 25.05 14.62
CA ARG A 173 -16.53 25.44 15.93
C ARG A 173 -17.16 24.28 16.70
N GLN A 174 -17.30 23.13 16.06
CA GLN A 174 -17.91 21.92 16.62
C GLN A 174 -16.86 20.78 16.62
N LEU A 175 -15.82 20.95 17.41
CA LEU A 175 -14.76 19.98 17.55
C LEU A 175 -15.16 18.84 18.52
N PRO A 176 -14.62 17.62 18.35
CA PRO A 176 -13.67 17.21 17.30
C PRO A 176 -14.35 17.04 15.94
N MET A 177 -13.67 17.40 14.85
CA MET A 177 -14.20 17.21 13.49
C MET A 177 -13.34 16.27 12.66
N SER A 178 -13.98 15.43 11.83
CA SER A 178 -13.26 14.57 10.87
C SER A 178 -12.78 15.37 9.66
N LEU A 179 -11.52 15.16 9.29
CA LEU A 179 -10.87 15.68 8.08
C LEU A 179 -10.71 14.62 7.01
N GLY A 180 -10.73 13.35 7.40
CA GLY A 180 -10.67 12.21 6.51
C GLY A 180 -11.01 10.94 7.29
N MET A 181 -11.70 10.00 6.63
CA MET A 181 -12.00 8.67 7.16
C MET A 181 -11.51 7.64 6.17
N ARG A 182 -10.75 6.65 6.67
CA ARG A 182 -10.18 5.58 5.84
C ARG A 182 -9.37 6.10 4.65
N VAL A 183 -8.66 7.21 4.85
CA VAL A 183 -7.78 7.78 3.83
C VAL A 183 -6.47 7.02 3.76
N ASP A 184 -5.90 6.92 2.56
CA ASP A 184 -4.58 6.34 2.34
C ASP A 184 -3.43 7.22 2.88
N GLY A 185 -2.20 6.71 2.83
CA GLY A 185 -1.02 7.43 3.32
C GLY A 185 -0.77 8.74 2.60
N ARG A 186 -1.01 8.82 1.29
CA ARG A 186 -0.81 10.08 0.51
C ARG A 186 -1.83 11.14 0.88
N ALA A 187 -3.09 10.73 1.05
CA ALA A 187 -4.13 11.65 1.51
C ALA A 187 -3.85 12.11 2.94
N ARG A 188 -3.42 11.19 3.83
CA ARG A 188 -2.95 11.52 5.18
C ARG A 188 -1.87 12.60 5.14
N ASP A 189 -0.78 12.38 4.40
CA ASP A 189 0.37 13.31 4.35
C ASP A 189 -0.05 14.69 3.85
N ARG A 190 -0.91 14.75 2.84
CA ARG A 190 -1.46 16.04 2.35
C ARG A 190 -2.28 16.76 3.41
N ILE A 191 -3.09 16.03 4.17
CA ILE A 191 -3.91 16.61 5.23
C ILE A 191 -3.04 17.07 6.39
N GLU A 192 -2.12 16.22 6.87
CA GLU A 192 -1.22 16.52 7.97
C GLU A 192 -0.32 17.72 7.65
N ALA A 193 0.31 17.75 6.45
CA ALA A 193 1.13 18.89 6.02
C ALA A 193 0.34 20.21 6.05
N LYS A 194 -0.90 20.19 5.53
CA LYS A 194 -1.75 21.38 5.49
C LYS A 194 -2.07 21.95 6.88
N PHE A 195 -2.25 21.08 7.87
CA PHE A 195 -2.56 21.50 9.24
C PHE A 195 -1.28 21.75 10.07
N ALA A 196 -0.16 21.09 9.73
CA ALA A 196 1.15 21.39 10.32
C ALA A 196 1.60 22.82 10.00
N ASP A 197 1.38 23.31 8.78
CA ASP A 197 1.64 24.72 8.39
C ASP A 197 0.88 25.71 9.29
N LEU A 198 -0.26 25.30 9.82
CA LEU A 198 -1.06 26.09 10.75
C LEU A 198 -0.71 25.82 12.21
N SER A 199 0.30 25.00 12.50
CA SER A 199 0.63 24.54 13.86
C SER A 199 -0.57 23.92 14.61
N LEU A 200 -1.44 23.22 13.88
CA LEU A 200 -2.61 22.53 14.40
C LEU A 200 -2.38 21.03 14.35
N PRO A 201 -2.07 20.37 15.46
CA PRO A 201 -1.88 18.92 15.52
C PRO A 201 -3.20 18.20 15.24
N LEU A 202 -3.10 17.10 14.49
CA LEU A 202 -4.24 16.23 14.21
C LEU A 202 -4.16 14.96 15.06
N GLU A 203 -5.30 14.49 15.53
CA GLU A 203 -5.44 13.13 16.04
C GLU A 203 -5.52 12.16 14.88
N ARG A 204 -4.76 11.07 14.96
CA ARG A 204 -4.70 10.02 13.95
C ARG A 204 -5.06 8.67 14.55
N THR A 205 -5.99 7.97 13.90
CA THR A 205 -6.23 6.55 14.13
C THR A 205 -5.79 5.77 12.90
N THR A 206 -4.94 4.77 13.09
CA THR A 206 -4.45 3.92 12.00
C THR A 206 -5.28 2.64 11.92
N HIS A 207 -5.73 2.30 10.71
CA HIS A 207 -6.42 1.06 10.40
C HIS A 207 -5.58 0.25 9.41
N ARG A 208 -5.44 -1.04 9.67
CA ARG A 208 -4.83 -1.95 8.70
C ARG A 208 -5.91 -2.65 7.91
N SER A 209 -5.73 -2.65 6.59
CA SER A 209 -6.68 -3.29 5.67
C SER A 209 -6.35 -4.75 5.37
N LEU A 210 -5.21 -5.28 5.83
CA LEU A 210 -4.92 -6.71 5.78
C LEU A 210 -5.40 -7.36 7.09
N ALA A 211 -6.45 -8.18 7.00
CA ALA A 211 -7.16 -8.70 8.18
C ALA A 211 -6.30 -9.56 9.12
N TRP A 212 -5.23 -10.17 8.61
CA TRP A 212 -4.31 -11.00 9.41
C TRP A 212 -3.13 -10.24 10.02
N LEU A 213 -2.91 -8.99 9.63
CA LEU A 213 -1.83 -8.19 10.21
C LEU A 213 -2.21 -7.72 11.61
N PRO A 214 -1.29 -7.82 12.59
CA PRO A 214 -1.53 -7.25 13.91
C PRO A 214 -1.72 -5.73 13.81
N PRO A 215 -2.51 -5.13 14.71
CA PRO A 215 -2.62 -3.68 14.78
C PRO A 215 -1.24 -3.05 15.02
N GLU A 216 -1.02 -1.87 14.47
CA GLU A 216 0.20 -1.12 14.81
C GLU A 216 0.20 -0.82 16.31
N SER A 217 1.36 -1.04 16.94
CA SER A 217 1.57 -0.55 18.30
C SER A 217 1.50 0.98 18.27
N ALA A 218 0.62 1.53 19.07
CA ALA A 218 0.45 2.98 19.24
C ALA A 218 1.71 3.64 19.81
#